data_0bc4da3e472f57497b3ab7f9aaa1bf10
#
_entry.id   0bc4da3e472f57497b3ab7f9aaa1bf10
#
_cell.length_a   1.000
_cell.length_b   1.000
_cell.length_c   1.000
_cell.angle_alpha   90.00
_cell.angle_beta   90.00
_cell.angle_gamma   90.00
#
_symmetry.space_group_name_H-M   'P 1'
#
loop_
_entity.id
_entity.type
_entity.pdbx_description
1 polymer ?
#
loop_
_entity_poly.entity_id
_entity_poly.type
_entity_poly.pdbx_seq_one_letter_code
_entity_poly.pdbx_strand_id
1 'polypeptide(L)'
;MTPPRLSDAASRQLPKPESQETFTQLLARRELELAAALRMAEVFSQQIKLQDLLEQSLHIALDVVNAENGSVLLADTNNRTLVFYHSVGEKPVPSGTAVPWYEGIAGTVYRTGVPEIVPDAQADHRHYKQVDEATGSITHDMITMPLKRWEGDPIGVIQVMNKRGGKFLDRNDMAILTIISALAAVAIEHTRLVEAAKLAEVAKLMGDITHDIKNLLMPIVCGAGILQTEINELLDHLPDIEIERASASRTLCNEVIQMLKDDAHRIHDRVAEIADTVKELSTPLDFSACEVADVVSNVFRSLGILAQEKHVRLITENLELLPLIVADQRRLYSAFYNLINNAIPEVPPGGSVTVCGQSPTSESTIVVSVIDTGGGMPPSVRDRLFTKRVISTKQGGTGLGTKIVKDVVDAHGGTVWVESELGAGTKIHIQLPRAPGGSTRSEIA
;
A
#
# COMPACT_ATOMS: atom_id res chain seq x y z
N MET A 1 18.68 1.54 93.07
CA MET A 1 18.95 1.32 91.65
C MET A 1 17.63 0.96 91.00
N THR A 2 16.95 1.96 90.45
CA THR A 2 15.65 1.87 89.74
C THR A 2 15.88 1.67 88.26
N PRO A 3 15.18 0.78 87.51
CA PRO A 3 15.37 0.64 86.07
C PRO A 3 14.61 1.75 85.30
N PRO A 4 15.09 2.15 84.16
CA PRO A 4 14.49 3.25 83.36
C PRO A 4 13.20 2.82 82.66
N ARG A 5 12.24 3.74 82.62
CA ARG A 5 10.97 3.63 81.90
C ARG A 5 11.21 3.64 80.40
N LEU A 6 10.64 2.64 79.71
CA LEU A 6 10.41 2.67 78.27
C LEU A 6 9.25 3.62 77.98
N SER A 7 9.56 4.75 77.34
CA SER A 7 8.58 5.66 76.73
C SER A 7 8.87 5.76 75.24
N ASP A 8 7.79 5.80 74.48
CA ASP A 8 7.69 6.22 73.09
C ASP A 8 8.10 5.21 72.01
N ALA A 9 7.27 4.17 71.85
CA ALA A 9 7.09 3.58 70.55
C ALA A 9 6.21 4.45 69.68
N ALA A 10 6.82 5.14 68.74
CA ALA A 10 6.17 5.92 67.71
C ALA A 10 5.07 5.11 67.02
N SER A 11 3.83 5.56 67.16
CA SER A 11 2.68 5.05 66.40
C SER A 11 2.94 5.30 64.89
N ARG A 12 3.46 4.27 64.24
CA ARG A 12 3.41 4.22 62.77
C ARG A 12 1.94 4.15 62.36
N GLN A 13 1.40 5.24 61.92
CA GLN A 13 0.12 5.24 61.20
C GLN A 13 0.29 4.36 59.97
N LEU A 14 -0.39 3.22 59.98
CA LEU A 14 -0.63 2.42 58.78
C LEU A 14 -1.30 3.31 57.71
N PRO A 15 -0.89 3.27 56.45
CA PRO A 15 -1.58 3.99 55.40
C PRO A 15 -3.06 3.59 55.46
N LYS A 16 -3.94 4.60 55.45
CA LYS A 16 -5.39 4.36 55.29
C LYS A 16 -5.63 3.49 54.09
N PRO A 17 -6.48 2.43 54.17
CA PRO A 17 -6.86 1.67 53.02
C PRO A 17 -7.50 2.62 51.99
N GLU A 18 -6.99 2.62 50.78
CA GLU A 18 -7.65 3.26 49.62
C GLU A 18 -9.10 2.80 49.64
N SER A 19 -10.01 3.75 49.49
CA SER A 19 -11.47 3.64 49.61
C SER A 19 -11.97 2.26 49.18
N GLN A 20 -12.56 1.50 50.13
CA GLN A 20 -13.21 0.23 49.83
C GLN A 20 -14.31 0.48 48.80
N GLU A 21 -14.06 0.06 47.59
CA GLU A 21 -15.08 0.01 46.54
C GLU A 21 -16.23 -0.83 47.09
N THR A 22 -17.43 -0.27 47.14
CA THR A 22 -18.60 -1.02 47.64
C THR A 22 -18.84 -2.21 46.68
N PHE A 23 -19.27 -3.35 47.21
CA PHE A 23 -19.56 -4.56 46.43
C PHE A 23 -20.47 -4.26 45.22
N THR A 24 -21.41 -3.31 45.37
CA THR A 24 -22.28 -2.85 44.29
C THR A 24 -21.52 -2.13 43.15
N GLN A 25 -20.50 -1.34 43.51
CA GLN A 25 -19.66 -0.66 42.49
C GLN A 25 -18.80 -1.67 41.76
N LEU A 26 -18.26 -2.69 42.44
CA LEU A 26 -17.51 -3.75 41.83
C LEU A 26 -18.35 -4.58 40.84
N LEU A 27 -19.60 -4.93 41.23
CA LEU A 27 -20.54 -5.65 40.38
C LEU A 27 -20.86 -4.84 39.11
N ALA A 28 -21.25 -3.58 39.28
CA ALA A 28 -21.59 -2.71 38.14
C ALA A 28 -20.43 -2.57 37.15
N ARG A 29 -19.21 -2.51 37.68
CA ARG A 29 -17.99 -2.49 36.85
C ARG A 29 -17.82 -3.79 36.06
N ARG A 30 -18.00 -4.96 36.71
CA ARG A 30 -17.88 -6.27 36.02
C ARG A 30 -18.96 -6.47 34.96
N GLU A 31 -20.16 -5.99 35.20
CA GLU A 31 -21.22 -5.99 34.19
C GLU A 31 -20.85 -5.12 32.98
N LEU A 32 -20.24 -3.97 33.19
CA LEU A 32 -19.80 -3.10 32.10
C LEU A 32 -18.64 -3.70 31.29
N GLU A 33 -17.66 -4.31 31.98
CA GLU A 33 -16.55 -5.04 31.35
C GLU A 33 -17.07 -6.19 30.46
N LEU A 34 -18.03 -6.96 30.99
CA LEU A 34 -18.64 -8.08 30.28
C LEU A 34 -19.47 -7.60 29.08
N ALA A 35 -20.27 -6.54 29.25
CA ALA A 35 -21.07 -5.97 28.18
C ALA A 35 -20.18 -5.45 27.03
N ALA A 36 -19.05 -4.78 27.35
CA ALA A 36 -18.08 -4.35 26.36
C ALA A 36 -17.47 -5.54 25.59
N ALA A 37 -17.06 -6.59 26.31
CA ALA A 37 -16.50 -7.79 25.70
C ALA A 37 -17.52 -8.51 24.78
N LEU A 38 -18.77 -8.60 25.19
CA LEU A 38 -19.85 -9.22 24.38
C LEU A 38 -20.13 -8.41 23.11
N ARG A 39 -20.23 -7.07 23.20
CA ARG A 39 -20.40 -6.21 22.01
C ARG A 39 -19.26 -6.37 21.04
N MET A 40 -18.02 -6.41 21.52
CA MET A 40 -16.85 -6.66 20.66
C MET A 40 -16.92 -8.04 20.01
N ALA A 41 -17.33 -9.09 20.74
CA ALA A 41 -17.48 -10.44 20.19
C ALA A 41 -18.56 -10.51 19.10
N GLU A 42 -19.65 -9.77 19.23
CA GLU A 42 -20.69 -9.66 18.19
C GLU A 42 -20.12 -9.03 16.91
N VAL A 43 -19.34 -7.95 17.04
CA VAL A 43 -18.66 -7.30 15.92
C VAL A 43 -17.74 -8.29 15.19
N PHE A 44 -16.99 -9.13 15.93
CA PHE A 44 -16.10 -10.13 15.35
C PHE A 44 -16.80 -11.29 14.66
N SER A 45 -18.02 -11.61 15.05
CA SER A 45 -18.79 -12.67 14.41
C SER A 45 -19.26 -12.32 13.00
N GLN A 46 -19.21 -11.04 12.64
CA GLN A 46 -19.60 -10.53 11.33
C GLN A 46 -18.38 -10.46 10.41
N GLN A 47 -18.54 -10.86 9.14
CA GLN A 47 -17.52 -10.64 8.12
C GLN A 47 -17.56 -9.17 7.66
N ILE A 48 -16.89 -8.29 8.40
CA ILE A 48 -16.86 -6.85 8.11
C ILE A 48 -15.49 -6.43 7.56
N LYS A 49 -15.48 -5.32 6.84
CA LYS A 49 -14.24 -4.72 6.34
C LYS A 49 -13.44 -4.14 7.51
N LEU A 50 -12.12 -4.07 7.34
CA LEU A 50 -11.21 -3.49 8.35
C LEU A 50 -11.68 -2.08 8.82
N GLN A 51 -12.15 -1.24 7.90
CA GLN A 51 -12.59 0.11 8.23
C GLN A 51 -13.80 0.10 9.16
N ASP A 52 -14.81 -0.74 8.85
CA ASP A 52 -16.03 -0.85 9.66
C ASP A 52 -15.73 -1.42 11.05
N LEU A 53 -14.77 -2.36 11.13
CA LEU A 53 -14.28 -2.92 12.39
C LEU A 53 -13.64 -1.85 13.30
N LEU A 54 -12.78 -1.01 12.73
CA LEU A 54 -12.11 0.08 13.46
C LEU A 54 -13.11 1.12 13.96
N GLU A 55 -14.06 1.50 13.10
CA GLU A 55 -15.15 2.42 13.45
C GLU A 55 -15.99 1.89 14.61
N GLN A 56 -16.47 0.65 14.51
CA GLN A 56 -17.29 0.03 15.55
C GLN A 56 -16.52 -0.15 16.85
N SER A 57 -15.24 -0.56 16.79
CA SER A 57 -14.38 -0.69 17.98
C SER A 57 -14.21 0.64 18.70
N LEU A 58 -14.02 1.74 17.96
CA LEU A 58 -13.89 3.07 18.54
C LEU A 58 -15.21 3.53 19.17
N HIS A 59 -16.34 3.34 18.48
CA HIS A 59 -17.65 3.70 19.02
C HIS A 59 -17.97 2.94 20.32
N ILE A 60 -17.70 1.63 20.37
CA ILE A 60 -17.87 0.84 21.59
C ILE A 60 -16.98 1.41 22.72
N ALA A 61 -15.74 1.75 22.42
CA ALA A 61 -14.82 2.32 23.40
C ALA A 61 -15.34 3.64 23.95
N LEU A 62 -15.80 4.56 23.08
CA LEU A 62 -16.34 5.88 23.49
C LEU A 62 -17.62 5.75 24.32
N ASP A 63 -18.53 4.88 23.91
CA ASP A 63 -19.82 4.67 24.59
C ASP A 63 -19.60 4.12 26.00
N VAL A 64 -18.73 3.11 26.15
CA VAL A 64 -18.52 2.42 27.41
C VAL A 64 -17.85 3.31 28.46
N VAL A 65 -16.87 4.13 28.05
CA VAL A 65 -16.20 5.06 28.97
C VAL A 65 -16.85 6.43 29.04
N ASN A 66 -17.92 6.65 28.26
CA ASN A 66 -18.66 7.91 28.14
C ASN A 66 -17.75 9.09 27.80
N ALA A 67 -16.96 8.95 26.72
CA ALA A 67 -16.08 9.98 26.21
C ALA A 67 -16.67 10.69 24.97
N GLU A 68 -16.12 11.87 24.64
CA GLU A 68 -16.60 12.69 23.53
C GLU A 68 -15.87 12.39 22.23
N ASN A 69 -14.56 12.26 22.32
CA ASN A 69 -13.68 12.20 21.18
C ASN A 69 -12.81 10.95 21.23
N GLY A 70 -12.42 10.46 20.08
CA GLY A 70 -11.48 9.36 20.01
C GLY A 70 -10.92 9.16 18.59
N SER A 71 -9.86 8.38 18.53
CA SER A 71 -9.22 8.04 17.25
C SER A 71 -8.56 6.67 17.30
N VAL A 72 -8.52 6.03 16.14
CA VAL A 72 -7.74 4.81 15.89
C VAL A 72 -6.66 5.11 14.88
N LEU A 73 -5.43 4.86 15.28
CA LEU A 73 -4.26 5.01 14.43
C LEU A 73 -3.60 3.63 14.26
N LEU A 74 -3.29 3.27 13.03
CA LEU A 74 -2.51 2.07 12.73
C LEU A 74 -1.11 2.45 12.26
N ALA A 75 -0.14 1.60 12.59
CA ALA A 75 1.23 1.80 12.19
C ALA A 75 1.41 1.50 10.71
N ASP A 76 2.03 2.44 10.01
CA ASP A 76 2.66 2.23 8.73
C ASP A 76 4.17 2.07 8.98
N THR A 77 4.61 0.81 8.99
CA THR A 77 6.01 0.46 9.26
C THR A 77 6.94 0.92 8.17
N ASN A 78 6.46 1.05 6.93
CA ASN A 78 7.25 1.47 5.79
C ASN A 78 7.60 2.97 5.89
N ASN A 79 6.63 3.79 6.29
CA ASN A 79 6.79 5.24 6.40
C ASN A 79 7.15 5.70 7.82
N ARG A 80 7.25 4.78 8.79
CA ARG A 80 7.48 5.07 10.22
C ARG A 80 6.48 6.09 10.78
N THR A 81 5.21 5.93 10.40
CA THR A 81 4.13 6.81 10.82
C THR A 81 3.00 6.04 11.48
N LEU A 82 2.20 6.75 12.28
CA LEU A 82 0.88 6.34 12.70
C LEU A 82 -0.14 7.06 11.82
N VAL A 83 -0.99 6.30 11.14
CA VAL A 83 -1.98 6.81 10.21
C VAL A 83 -3.36 6.78 10.88
N PHE A 84 -4.07 7.90 10.87
CA PHE A 84 -5.46 7.97 11.32
C PHE A 84 -6.36 7.18 10.37
N TYR A 85 -6.93 6.10 10.85
CA TYR A 85 -7.91 5.30 10.09
C TYR A 85 -9.33 5.73 10.36
N HIS A 86 -9.65 6.03 11.62
CA HIS A 86 -10.94 6.57 12.03
C HIS A 86 -10.80 7.53 13.18
N SER A 87 -11.64 8.54 13.22
CA SER A 87 -11.68 9.57 14.25
C SER A 87 -13.13 10.02 14.49
N VAL A 88 -13.50 10.20 15.74
CA VAL A 88 -14.82 10.66 16.19
C VAL A 88 -14.65 11.90 17.04
N GLY A 89 -15.47 12.92 16.79
CA GLY A 89 -15.47 14.20 17.50
C GLY A 89 -16.27 15.24 16.73
N GLU A 90 -16.34 16.46 17.24
CA GLU A 90 -17.03 17.58 16.57
C GLU A 90 -16.41 17.90 15.19
N LYS A 91 -15.07 17.83 15.11
CA LYS A 91 -14.31 17.95 13.86
C LYS A 91 -13.30 16.80 13.79
N PRO A 92 -13.68 15.66 13.22
CA PRO A 92 -12.83 14.49 13.19
C PRO A 92 -11.60 14.72 12.28
N VAL A 93 -10.47 14.13 12.67
CA VAL A 93 -9.25 14.12 11.83
C VAL A 93 -9.52 13.31 10.55
N PRO A 94 -9.19 13.83 9.37
CA PRO A 94 -9.38 13.08 8.12
C PRO A 94 -8.63 11.74 8.12
N SER A 95 -9.29 10.68 7.64
CA SER A 95 -8.64 9.38 7.42
C SER A 95 -7.48 9.53 6.45
N GLY A 96 -6.36 8.85 6.73
CA GLY A 96 -5.13 8.95 5.95
C GLY A 96 -4.16 10.02 6.44
N THR A 97 -4.54 10.88 7.42
CA THR A 97 -3.60 11.79 8.06
C THR A 97 -2.53 10.98 8.78
N ALA A 98 -1.27 11.29 8.53
CA ALA A 98 -0.13 10.58 9.09
C ALA A 98 0.63 11.47 10.09
N VAL A 99 1.06 10.88 11.21
CA VAL A 99 1.93 11.52 12.20
C VAL A 99 3.15 10.64 12.45
N PRO A 100 4.33 11.20 12.73
CA PRO A 100 5.51 10.39 13.01
C PRO A 100 5.28 9.47 14.23
N TRP A 101 5.63 8.19 14.13
CA TRP A 101 5.38 7.23 15.20
C TRP A 101 6.27 7.42 16.45
N TYR A 102 7.28 8.29 16.35
CA TYR A 102 8.17 8.64 17.47
C TYR A 102 7.74 9.93 18.19
N GLU A 103 6.71 10.62 17.71
CA GLU A 103 6.20 11.86 18.29
C GLU A 103 4.88 11.64 19.05
N GLY A 104 4.62 12.49 19.98
CA GLY A 104 3.36 12.53 20.71
C GLY A 104 3.17 11.42 21.74
N ILE A 105 2.02 11.47 22.41
CA ILE A 105 1.58 10.45 23.36
C ILE A 105 1.27 9.14 22.61
N ALA A 106 0.62 9.25 21.44
CA ALA A 106 0.34 8.09 20.57
C ALA A 106 1.61 7.34 20.19
N GLY A 107 2.65 8.06 19.75
CA GLY A 107 3.93 7.47 19.39
C GLY A 107 4.67 6.86 20.58
N THR A 108 4.55 7.44 21.77
CA THR A 108 5.12 6.88 23.00
C THR A 108 4.46 5.55 23.34
N VAL A 109 3.13 5.49 23.37
CA VAL A 109 2.36 4.27 23.67
C VAL A 109 2.59 3.18 22.62
N TYR A 110 2.65 3.56 21.35
CA TYR A 110 2.97 2.63 20.25
C TYR A 110 4.33 1.96 20.46
N ARG A 111 5.38 2.73 20.75
CA ARG A 111 6.74 2.18 20.92
C ARG A 111 6.95 1.40 22.19
N THR A 112 6.33 1.82 23.29
CA THR A 112 6.49 1.16 24.60
C THR A 112 5.55 -0.01 24.77
N GLY A 113 4.43 -0.04 24.04
CA GLY A 113 3.36 -1.01 24.25
C GLY A 113 2.68 -0.93 25.62
N VAL A 114 2.87 0.19 26.33
CA VAL A 114 2.31 0.44 27.67
C VAL A 114 1.19 1.47 27.55
N PRO A 115 -0.03 1.17 28.07
CA PRO A 115 -1.13 2.13 28.08
C PRO A 115 -0.84 3.32 28.99
N GLU A 116 -1.34 4.48 28.63
CA GLU A 116 -1.10 5.73 29.34
C GLU A 116 -2.38 6.53 29.59
N ILE A 117 -2.54 7.06 30.80
CA ILE A 117 -3.59 8.03 31.18
C ILE A 117 -2.92 9.38 31.32
N VAL A 118 -3.41 10.37 30.59
CA VAL A 118 -2.94 11.76 30.66
C VAL A 118 -4.09 12.63 31.15
N PRO A 119 -4.05 13.04 32.44
CA PRO A 119 -5.16 13.79 33.08
C PRO A 119 -5.27 15.24 32.58
N ASP A 120 -4.17 15.82 32.07
CA ASP A 120 -4.12 17.16 31.50
C ASP A 120 -3.23 17.11 30.25
N ALA A 121 -3.86 16.91 29.11
CA ALA A 121 -3.15 16.80 27.83
C ALA A 121 -2.53 18.14 27.40
N GLN A 122 -3.12 19.27 27.79
CA GLN A 122 -2.59 20.59 27.43
C GLN A 122 -1.29 20.91 28.18
N ALA A 123 -1.10 20.36 29.37
CA ALA A 123 0.12 20.52 30.17
C ALA A 123 1.22 19.52 29.76
N ASP A 124 0.90 18.44 29.07
CA ASP A 124 1.88 17.44 28.64
C ASP A 124 2.68 17.94 27.42
N HIS A 125 4.00 18.04 27.56
CA HIS A 125 4.91 18.52 26.51
C HIS A 125 4.93 17.64 25.26
N ARG A 126 4.48 16.37 25.37
CA ARG A 126 4.37 15.42 24.26
C ARG A 126 3.07 15.59 23.48
N HIS A 127 2.13 16.40 23.96
CA HIS A 127 0.86 16.60 23.28
C HIS A 127 1.06 17.19 21.88
N TYR A 128 0.55 16.51 20.85
CA TYR A 128 0.72 16.88 19.45
C TYR A 128 -0.30 17.95 19.05
N LYS A 129 -0.02 19.20 19.41
CA LYS A 129 -0.92 20.37 19.28
C LYS A 129 -1.39 20.65 17.86
N GLN A 130 -0.64 20.19 16.85
CA GLN A 130 -1.03 20.38 15.44
C GLN A 130 -2.38 19.72 15.10
N VAL A 131 -2.74 18.64 15.78
CA VAL A 131 -4.05 18.01 15.61
C VAL A 131 -5.15 18.85 16.22
N ASP A 132 -4.96 19.37 17.44
CA ASP A 132 -5.91 20.27 18.10
C ASP A 132 -6.13 21.55 17.26
N GLU A 133 -5.05 22.14 16.74
CA GLU A 133 -5.10 23.32 15.86
C GLU A 133 -5.87 23.04 14.56
N ALA A 134 -5.63 21.90 13.93
CA ALA A 134 -6.28 21.50 12.67
C ALA A 134 -7.78 21.20 12.86
N THR A 135 -8.15 20.59 14.00
CA THR A 135 -9.53 20.22 14.31
C THR A 135 -10.30 21.33 15.04
N GLY A 136 -9.59 22.26 15.69
CA GLY A 136 -10.18 23.26 16.58
C GLY A 136 -10.80 22.66 17.85
N SER A 137 -10.51 21.41 18.17
CA SER A 137 -10.90 20.70 19.40
C SER A 137 -9.81 20.88 20.46
N ILE A 138 -10.18 21.00 21.71
CA ILE A 138 -9.25 21.05 22.84
C ILE A 138 -9.29 19.69 23.53
N THR A 139 -8.13 19.03 23.60
CA THR A 139 -7.99 17.79 24.36
C THR A 139 -7.65 18.12 25.81
N HIS A 140 -8.55 17.77 26.74
CA HIS A 140 -8.35 18.00 28.17
C HIS A 140 -7.67 16.79 28.83
N ASP A 141 -8.32 15.65 28.79
CA ASP A 141 -7.81 14.38 29.31
C ASP A 141 -7.88 13.30 28.26
N MET A 142 -7.00 12.31 28.35
CA MET A 142 -6.96 11.22 27.40
C MET A 142 -6.44 9.90 27.99
N ILE A 143 -6.92 8.81 27.41
CA ILE A 143 -6.31 7.49 27.56
C ILE A 143 -5.86 7.04 26.17
N THR A 144 -4.61 6.62 26.07
CA THR A 144 -4.05 6.01 24.88
C THR A 144 -3.73 4.54 25.18
N MET A 145 -4.31 3.64 24.40
CA MET A 145 -4.14 2.19 24.53
C MET A 145 -3.38 1.64 23.31
N PRO A 146 -2.40 0.75 23.51
CA PRO A 146 -1.77 0.06 22.40
C PRO A 146 -2.73 -0.99 21.84
N LEU A 147 -2.85 -1.05 20.51
CA LEU A 147 -3.50 -2.15 19.81
C LEU A 147 -2.48 -3.27 19.65
N LYS A 148 -2.42 -4.20 20.59
CA LYS A 148 -1.50 -5.35 20.55
C LYS A 148 -2.13 -6.60 21.11
N ARG A 149 -1.66 -7.76 20.67
CA ARG A 149 -1.95 -9.05 21.32
C ARG A 149 -1.17 -9.15 22.63
N TRP A 150 -1.48 -10.17 23.41
CA TRP A 150 -0.81 -10.44 24.67
C TRP A 150 0.73 -10.52 24.52
N GLU A 151 1.17 -11.21 23.46
CA GLU A 151 2.58 -11.30 23.05
C GLU A 151 2.72 -10.71 21.64
N GLY A 152 3.54 -9.68 21.48
CA GLY A 152 3.82 -9.05 20.20
C GLY A 152 3.94 -7.53 20.27
N ASP A 153 4.43 -6.96 19.20
CA ASP A 153 4.54 -5.51 19.02
C ASP A 153 3.16 -4.90 18.75
N PRO A 154 2.93 -3.65 19.17
CA PRO A 154 1.71 -2.95 18.83
C PRO A 154 1.57 -2.76 17.31
N ILE A 155 0.34 -2.95 16.80
CA ILE A 155 -0.01 -2.68 15.39
C ILE A 155 -0.56 -1.27 15.19
N GLY A 156 -0.77 -0.54 16.28
CA GLY A 156 -1.32 0.80 16.32
C GLY A 156 -1.72 1.22 17.72
N VAL A 157 -2.53 2.25 17.82
CA VAL A 157 -3.08 2.76 19.09
C VAL A 157 -4.55 3.14 18.93
N ILE A 158 -5.31 3.05 20.02
CA ILE A 158 -6.64 3.65 20.16
C ILE A 158 -6.56 4.73 21.25
N GLN A 159 -7.09 5.90 20.96
CA GLN A 159 -7.13 7.04 21.86
C GLN A 159 -8.58 7.41 22.17
N VAL A 160 -8.85 7.68 23.43
CA VAL A 160 -10.14 8.14 23.92
C VAL A 160 -9.89 9.41 24.72
N MET A 161 -10.66 10.46 24.46
CA MET A 161 -10.40 11.81 24.95
C MET A 161 -11.69 12.47 25.44
N ASN A 162 -11.55 13.36 26.43
CA ASN A 162 -12.62 14.23 26.92
C ASN A 162 -13.80 13.46 27.51
N LYS A 163 -13.69 13.02 28.77
CA LYS A 163 -14.78 12.31 29.45
C LYS A 163 -15.96 13.24 29.70
N ARG A 164 -17.17 12.78 29.35
CA ARG A 164 -18.39 13.57 29.52
C ARG A 164 -18.78 13.74 31.00
N GLY A 165 -19.49 14.82 31.28
CA GLY A 165 -20.07 15.04 32.61
C GLY A 165 -19.11 15.61 33.66
N GLY A 166 -18.02 16.26 33.23
CA GLY A 166 -17.08 16.97 34.14
C GLY A 166 -16.23 16.02 34.99
N LYS A 167 -16.15 14.74 34.62
CA LYS A 167 -15.26 13.73 35.23
C LYS A 167 -14.00 13.58 34.38
N PHE A 168 -12.96 12.99 34.95
CA PHE A 168 -11.74 12.64 34.24
C PHE A 168 -11.70 11.15 33.94
N LEU A 169 -11.02 10.79 32.86
CA LEU A 169 -10.70 9.41 32.54
C LEU A 169 -9.80 8.80 33.62
N ASP A 170 -10.14 7.61 34.10
CA ASP A 170 -9.48 6.99 35.24
C ASP A 170 -8.96 5.56 34.96
N ARG A 171 -8.41 4.91 35.97
CA ARG A 171 -7.89 3.52 35.86
C ARG A 171 -8.98 2.50 35.56
N ASN A 172 -10.23 2.77 35.92
CA ASN A 172 -11.34 1.86 35.64
C ASN A 172 -11.68 1.93 34.15
N ASP A 173 -11.69 3.13 33.57
CA ASP A 173 -11.85 3.31 32.13
C ASP A 173 -10.73 2.61 31.37
N MET A 174 -9.47 2.75 31.83
CA MET A 174 -8.32 2.07 31.22
C MET A 174 -8.43 0.56 31.28
N ALA A 175 -8.96 -0.03 32.36
CA ALA A 175 -9.15 -1.47 32.48
C ALA A 175 -10.15 -2.00 31.44
N ILE A 176 -11.25 -1.27 31.18
CA ILE A 176 -12.23 -1.62 30.16
C ILE A 176 -11.62 -1.45 28.76
N LEU A 177 -10.94 -0.36 28.52
CA LEU A 177 -10.25 -0.09 27.25
C LEU A 177 -9.16 -1.12 26.96
N THR A 178 -8.54 -1.72 28.00
CA THR A 178 -7.58 -2.83 27.82
C THR A 178 -8.23 -4.04 27.15
N ILE A 179 -9.45 -4.39 27.56
CA ILE A 179 -10.19 -5.51 26.97
C ILE A 179 -10.56 -5.17 25.51
N ILE A 180 -11.11 -3.97 25.29
CA ILE A 180 -11.53 -3.52 23.95
C ILE A 180 -10.34 -3.47 22.99
N SER A 181 -9.21 -2.86 23.42
CA SER A 181 -8.02 -2.72 22.56
C SER A 181 -7.38 -4.06 22.21
N ALA A 182 -7.34 -5.02 23.17
CA ALA A 182 -6.82 -6.35 22.93
C ALA A 182 -7.69 -7.13 21.91
N LEU A 183 -9.01 -7.09 22.10
CA LEU A 183 -9.96 -7.73 21.19
C LEU A 183 -9.92 -7.08 19.81
N ALA A 184 -9.89 -5.73 19.73
CA ALA A 184 -9.75 -5.02 18.47
C ALA A 184 -8.46 -5.39 17.73
N ALA A 185 -7.33 -5.50 18.43
CA ALA A 185 -6.07 -5.89 17.82
C ALA A 185 -6.14 -7.29 17.19
N VAL A 186 -6.71 -8.26 17.90
CA VAL A 186 -6.90 -9.62 17.36
C VAL A 186 -7.78 -9.62 16.11
N ALA A 187 -8.87 -8.86 16.14
CA ALA A 187 -9.80 -8.79 15.00
C ALA A 187 -9.17 -8.08 13.79
N ILE A 188 -8.42 -7.01 14.01
CA ILE A 188 -7.70 -6.31 12.94
C ILE A 188 -6.71 -7.25 12.25
N GLU A 189 -5.91 -7.99 13.04
CA GLU A 189 -4.98 -8.96 12.50
C GLU A 189 -5.68 -10.10 11.75
N HIS A 190 -6.74 -10.65 12.34
CA HIS A 190 -7.53 -11.69 11.69
C HIS A 190 -8.09 -11.20 10.34
N THR A 191 -8.67 -10.01 10.30
CA THR A 191 -9.19 -9.42 9.06
C THR A 191 -8.10 -9.25 8.01
N ARG A 192 -6.92 -8.73 8.40
CA ARG A 192 -5.76 -8.60 7.50
C ARG A 192 -5.27 -9.95 6.96
N LEU A 193 -5.22 -10.97 7.83
CA LEU A 193 -4.82 -12.32 7.41
C LEU A 193 -5.83 -12.95 6.44
N VAL A 194 -7.14 -12.77 6.68
CA VAL A 194 -8.19 -13.26 5.77
C VAL A 194 -8.12 -12.54 4.42
N GLU A 195 -7.92 -11.22 4.40
CA GLU A 195 -7.75 -10.45 3.16
C GLU A 195 -6.50 -10.90 2.39
N ALA A 196 -5.37 -11.07 3.10
CA ALA A 196 -4.13 -11.57 2.48
C ALA A 196 -4.30 -13.01 1.93
N ALA A 197 -4.98 -13.89 2.66
CA ALA A 197 -5.26 -15.26 2.21
C ALA A 197 -6.16 -15.28 0.96
N LYS A 198 -7.21 -14.44 0.91
CA LYS A 198 -8.06 -14.28 -0.28
C LYS A 198 -7.28 -13.79 -1.49
N LEU A 199 -6.39 -12.81 -1.31
CA LEU A 199 -5.54 -12.32 -2.40
C LEU A 199 -4.58 -13.40 -2.90
N ALA A 200 -3.97 -14.18 -1.99
CA ALA A 200 -3.09 -15.28 -2.34
C ALA A 200 -3.84 -16.40 -3.11
N GLU A 201 -5.08 -16.70 -2.72
CA GLU A 201 -5.93 -17.67 -3.42
C GLU A 201 -6.28 -17.18 -4.83
N VAL A 202 -6.68 -15.91 -4.98
CA VAL A 202 -6.95 -15.30 -6.29
C VAL A 202 -5.69 -15.31 -7.16
N ALA A 203 -4.51 -15.00 -6.61
CA ALA A 203 -3.25 -15.05 -7.33
C ALA A 203 -2.93 -16.46 -7.86
N LYS A 204 -3.18 -17.49 -7.03
CA LYS A 204 -3.00 -18.89 -7.44
C LYS A 204 -3.96 -19.26 -8.59
N LEU A 205 -5.26 -18.95 -8.44
CA LEU A 205 -6.26 -19.21 -9.47
C LEU A 205 -5.92 -18.51 -10.80
N MET A 206 -5.41 -17.26 -10.74
CA MET A 206 -4.98 -16.54 -11.94
C MET A 206 -3.79 -17.21 -12.62
N GLY A 207 -2.85 -17.76 -11.83
CA GLY A 207 -1.74 -18.57 -12.38
C GLY A 207 -2.23 -19.80 -13.14
N ASP A 208 -3.16 -20.55 -12.56
CA ASP A 208 -3.75 -21.73 -13.18
C ASP A 208 -4.52 -21.37 -14.47
N ILE A 209 -5.33 -20.31 -14.44
CA ILE A 209 -6.06 -19.80 -15.62
C ILE A 209 -5.10 -19.36 -16.72
N THR A 210 -3.99 -18.70 -16.41
CA THR A 210 -2.99 -18.26 -17.39
C THR A 210 -2.39 -19.46 -18.11
N HIS A 211 -2.04 -20.50 -17.35
CA HIS A 211 -1.52 -21.75 -17.92
C HIS A 211 -2.54 -22.44 -18.83
N ASP A 212 -3.80 -22.52 -18.42
CA ASP A 212 -4.85 -23.16 -19.21
C ASP A 212 -5.17 -22.38 -20.49
N ILE A 213 -5.24 -21.06 -20.42
CA ILE A 213 -5.43 -20.20 -21.61
C ILE A 213 -4.26 -20.37 -22.59
N LYS A 214 -3.02 -20.41 -22.11
CA LYS A 214 -1.86 -20.67 -22.95
C LYS A 214 -2.00 -22.01 -23.68
N ASN A 215 -2.44 -23.06 -22.97
CA ASN A 215 -2.63 -24.38 -23.54
C ASN A 215 -3.75 -24.43 -24.58
N LEU A 216 -4.79 -23.61 -24.43
CA LEU A 216 -5.88 -23.51 -25.41
C LEU A 216 -5.51 -22.67 -26.63
N LEU A 217 -4.69 -21.61 -26.45
CA LEU A 217 -4.30 -20.71 -27.54
C LEU A 217 -3.16 -21.30 -28.40
N MET A 218 -2.24 -22.08 -27.82
CA MET A 218 -1.12 -22.66 -28.55
C MET A 218 -1.54 -23.53 -29.74
N PRO A 219 -2.52 -24.45 -29.63
CA PRO A 219 -3.06 -25.18 -30.77
C PRO A 219 -3.66 -24.30 -31.86
N ILE A 220 -4.28 -23.16 -31.49
CA ILE A 220 -4.84 -22.20 -32.46
C ILE A 220 -3.71 -21.55 -33.26
N VAL A 221 -2.66 -21.10 -32.59
CA VAL A 221 -1.50 -20.47 -33.24
C VAL A 221 -0.76 -21.49 -34.16
N CYS A 222 -0.55 -22.69 -33.64
CA CYS A 222 0.08 -23.77 -34.42
C CYS A 222 -0.79 -24.17 -35.63
N GLY A 223 -2.09 -24.36 -35.41
CA GLY A 223 -3.03 -24.70 -36.50
C GLY A 223 -3.13 -23.62 -37.56
N ALA A 224 -3.16 -22.38 -37.18
CA ALA A 224 -3.09 -21.25 -38.10
C ALA A 224 -1.79 -21.21 -38.90
N GLY A 225 -0.65 -21.57 -38.29
CA GLY A 225 0.63 -21.70 -38.97
C GLY A 225 0.65 -22.81 -40.03
N ILE A 226 0.11 -23.99 -39.67
CA ILE A 226 0.01 -25.14 -40.60
C ILE A 226 -0.89 -24.76 -41.79
N LEU A 227 -2.09 -24.18 -41.52
CA LEU A 227 -2.99 -23.72 -42.58
C LEU A 227 -2.34 -22.71 -43.52
N GLN A 228 -1.53 -21.79 -42.97
CA GLN A 228 -0.79 -20.80 -43.77
C GLN A 228 0.20 -21.46 -44.71
N THR A 229 0.94 -22.48 -44.23
CA THR A 229 1.91 -23.23 -45.04
C THR A 229 1.20 -24.01 -46.15
N GLU A 230 0.16 -24.77 -45.80
CA GLU A 230 -0.62 -25.58 -46.76
C GLU A 230 -1.27 -24.72 -47.85
N ILE A 231 -1.89 -23.58 -47.47
CA ILE A 231 -2.50 -22.64 -48.42
C ILE A 231 -1.43 -22.09 -49.37
N ASN A 232 -0.26 -21.68 -48.84
CA ASN A 232 0.81 -21.15 -49.69
C ASN A 232 1.36 -22.20 -50.64
N GLU A 233 1.59 -23.47 -50.20
CA GLU A 233 2.04 -24.55 -51.03
C GLU A 233 1.03 -24.89 -52.12
N LEU A 234 -0.27 -24.96 -51.80
CA LEU A 234 -1.32 -25.20 -52.81
C LEU A 234 -1.36 -24.13 -53.88
N LEU A 235 -1.24 -22.86 -53.46
CA LEU A 235 -1.28 -21.69 -54.38
C LEU A 235 0.00 -21.59 -55.23
N ASP A 236 1.14 -22.04 -54.71
CA ASP A 236 2.42 -22.04 -55.47
C ASP A 236 2.47 -23.12 -56.56
N HIS A 237 1.59 -24.12 -56.50
CA HIS A 237 1.45 -25.18 -57.50
C HIS A 237 0.43 -24.89 -58.60
N LEU A 238 -0.27 -23.72 -58.52
CA LEU A 238 -1.23 -23.30 -59.55
C LEU A 238 -0.52 -22.84 -60.87
N PRO A 239 -1.13 -23.06 -62.07
CA PRO A 239 -0.66 -22.45 -63.31
C PRO A 239 -0.67 -20.91 -63.24
N ASP A 240 0.29 -20.23 -63.95
CA ASP A 240 0.47 -18.77 -63.92
C ASP A 240 -0.81 -17.97 -64.15
N ILE A 241 -1.73 -18.42 -65.01
CA ILE A 241 -3.00 -17.75 -65.29
C ILE A 241 -3.96 -17.81 -64.10
N GLU A 242 -3.89 -18.84 -63.26
CA GLU A 242 -4.72 -19.04 -62.10
C GLU A 242 -4.12 -18.37 -60.84
N ILE A 243 -2.79 -18.24 -60.78
CA ILE A 243 -2.09 -17.49 -59.71
C ILE A 243 -2.56 -16.04 -59.60
N GLU A 244 -2.70 -15.34 -60.74
CA GLU A 244 -3.17 -13.98 -60.81
C GLU A 244 -4.62 -13.82 -60.27
N ARG A 245 -5.48 -14.82 -60.55
CA ARG A 245 -6.86 -14.89 -60.02
C ARG A 245 -6.91 -15.26 -58.54
N ALA A 246 -6.00 -16.06 -58.07
CA ALA A 246 -5.92 -16.52 -56.68
C ALA A 246 -5.18 -15.55 -55.76
N SER A 247 -4.48 -14.55 -56.31
CA SER A 247 -3.66 -13.61 -55.54
C SER A 247 -4.45 -12.83 -54.44
N ALA A 248 -5.65 -12.38 -54.75
CA ALA A 248 -6.52 -11.73 -53.79
C ALA A 248 -6.98 -12.64 -52.68
N SER A 249 -7.27 -13.92 -52.98
CA SER A 249 -7.64 -14.94 -52.01
C SER A 249 -6.46 -15.32 -51.11
N ARG A 250 -5.25 -15.39 -51.67
CA ARG A 250 -4.00 -15.61 -50.92
C ARG A 250 -3.75 -14.52 -49.89
N THR A 251 -3.88 -13.27 -50.32
CA THR A 251 -3.72 -12.10 -49.43
C THR A 251 -4.72 -12.15 -48.31
N LEU A 252 -6.01 -12.36 -48.64
CA LEU A 252 -7.08 -12.43 -47.63
C LEU A 252 -6.84 -13.59 -46.63
N CYS A 253 -6.47 -14.79 -47.09
CA CYS A 253 -6.18 -15.90 -46.19
C CYS A 253 -5.03 -15.59 -45.25
N ASN A 254 -3.93 -15.03 -45.75
CA ASN A 254 -2.79 -14.67 -44.96
C ASN A 254 -3.12 -13.58 -43.95
N GLU A 255 -3.91 -12.58 -44.32
CA GLU A 255 -4.38 -11.55 -43.40
C GLU A 255 -5.25 -12.09 -42.26
N VAL A 256 -6.20 -12.99 -42.58
CA VAL A 256 -7.05 -13.64 -41.58
C VAL A 256 -6.24 -14.54 -40.65
N ILE A 257 -5.32 -15.30 -41.16
CA ILE A 257 -4.44 -16.20 -40.38
C ILE A 257 -3.56 -15.35 -39.44
N GLN A 258 -2.98 -14.26 -39.96
CA GLN A 258 -2.17 -13.37 -39.17
C GLN A 258 -3.02 -12.68 -38.05
N MET A 259 -4.22 -12.25 -38.37
CA MET A 259 -5.15 -11.68 -37.40
C MET A 259 -5.48 -12.67 -36.28
N LEU A 260 -5.73 -13.95 -36.59
CA LEU A 260 -5.97 -15.00 -35.60
C LEU A 260 -4.77 -15.23 -34.68
N LYS A 261 -3.55 -15.24 -35.24
CA LYS A 261 -2.30 -15.35 -34.47
C LYS A 261 -2.12 -14.17 -33.52
N ASP A 262 -2.32 -12.94 -34.04
CA ASP A 262 -2.17 -11.71 -33.28
C ASP A 262 -3.20 -11.64 -32.15
N ASP A 263 -4.45 -12.02 -32.39
CA ASP A 263 -5.50 -12.05 -31.38
C ASP A 263 -5.22 -13.10 -30.29
N ALA A 264 -4.74 -14.28 -30.66
CA ALA A 264 -4.34 -15.31 -29.70
C ALA A 264 -3.18 -14.83 -28.80
N HIS A 265 -2.16 -14.19 -29.36
CA HIS A 265 -1.08 -13.60 -28.58
C HIS A 265 -1.58 -12.47 -27.68
N ARG A 266 -2.44 -11.57 -28.16
CA ARG A 266 -3.04 -10.52 -27.33
C ARG A 266 -3.82 -11.06 -26.14
N ILE A 267 -4.59 -12.13 -26.31
CA ILE A 267 -5.33 -12.77 -25.22
C ILE A 267 -4.36 -13.33 -24.19
N HIS A 268 -3.33 -14.05 -24.64
CA HIS A 268 -2.31 -14.60 -23.76
C HIS A 268 -1.62 -13.51 -22.93
N ASP A 269 -1.16 -12.44 -23.57
CA ASP A 269 -0.42 -11.37 -22.92
C ASP A 269 -1.28 -10.63 -21.89
N ARG A 270 -2.57 -10.42 -22.19
CA ARG A 270 -3.50 -9.80 -21.25
C ARG A 270 -3.75 -10.63 -20.01
N VAL A 271 -3.92 -11.94 -20.18
CA VAL A 271 -4.14 -12.83 -19.04
C VAL A 271 -2.88 -12.93 -18.18
N ALA A 272 -1.70 -12.96 -18.79
CA ALA A 272 -0.43 -12.91 -18.09
C ALA A 272 -0.28 -11.59 -17.30
N GLU A 273 -0.58 -10.44 -17.91
CA GLU A 273 -0.55 -9.12 -17.25
C GLU A 273 -1.46 -9.07 -16.02
N ILE A 274 -2.68 -9.62 -16.13
CA ILE A 274 -3.62 -9.68 -15.00
C ILE A 274 -3.07 -10.59 -13.89
N ALA A 275 -2.55 -11.76 -14.24
CA ALA A 275 -2.00 -12.72 -13.26
C ALA A 275 -0.79 -12.14 -12.52
N ASP A 276 0.11 -11.46 -13.21
CA ASP A 276 1.26 -10.81 -12.61
C ASP A 276 0.84 -9.69 -11.67
N THR A 277 -0.15 -8.88 -12.06
CA THR A 277 -0.71 -7.82 -11.21
C THR A 277 -1.28 -8.37 -9.90
N VAL A 278 -2.08 -9.45 -9.98
CA VAL A 278 -2.69 -10.08 -8.79
C VAL A 278 -1.62 -10.70 -7.90
N LYS A 279 -0.60 -11.33 -8.50
CA LYS A 279 0.53 -11.92 -7.78
C LYS A 279 1.36 -10.86 -7.05
N GLU A 280 1.62 -9.73 -7.68
CA GLU A 280 2.31 -8.60 -7.05
C GLU A 280 1.55 -8.06 -5.83
N LEU A 281 0.23 -7.89 -5.94
CA LEU A 281 -0.62 -7.44 -4.82
C LEU A 281 -0.59 -8.41 -3.63
N SER A 282 -0.42 -9.71 -3.88
CA SER A 282 -0.44 -10.75 -2.84
C SER A 282 0.92 -11.00 -2.16
N THR A 283 2.02 -10.50 -2.74
CA THR A 283 3.37 -10.74 -2.22
C THR A 283 3.80 -9.61 -1.27
N PRO A 284 4.29 -9.90 -0.05
CA PRO A 284 4.86 -8.90 0.83
C PRO A 284 6.03 -8.16 0.17
N LEU A 285 6.21 -6.89 0.54
CA LEU A 285 7.35 -6.09 0.10
C LEU A 285 8.66 -6.66 0.69
N ASP A 286 9.67 -6.79 -0.17
CA ASP A 286 11.01 -7.26 0.20
C ASP A 286 12.03 -6.16 -0.10
N PHE A 287 12.26 -5.31 0.90
CA PHE A 287 13.18 -4.19 0.78
C PHE A 287 14.62 -4.62 0.99
N SER A 288 15.47 -4.40 -0.01
CA SER A 288 16.91 -4.67 0.03
C SER A 288 17.70 -3.54 -0.64
N ALA A 289 19.02 -3.53 -0.43
CA ALA A 289 19.90 -2.62 -1.15
C ALA A 289 19.78 -2.86 -2.67
N CYS A 290 19.49 -1.81 -3.42
CA CYS A 290 19.15 -1.89 -4.84
C CYS A 290 19.90 -0.82 -5.64
N GLU A 291 20.56 -1.23 -6.72
CA GLU A 291 21.08 -0.35 -7.76
C GLU A 291 20.04 -0.20 -8.87
N VAL A 292 19.54 1.01 -9.07
CA VAL A 292 18.53 1.28 -10.11
C VAL A 292 19.05 0.99 -11.51
N ALA A 293 20.36 1.19 -11.75
CA ALA A 293 21.03 0.89 -13.00
C ALA A 293 20.90 -0.60 -13.37
N ASP A 294 21.04 -1.52 -12.41
CA ASP A 294 20.89 -2.96 -12.62
C ASP A 294 19.46 -3.33 -12.96
N VAL A 295 18.48 -2.74 -12.27
CA VAL A 295 17.06 -2.98 -12.55
C VAL A 295 16.72 -2.56 -13.97
N VAL A 296 17.11 -1.35 -14.39
CA VAL A 296 16.84 -0.85 -15.75
C VAL A 296 17.57 -1.68 -16.81
N SER A 297 18.83 -2.09 -16.55
CA SER A 297 19.59 -2.97 -17.46
C SER A 297 18.90 -4.31 -17.69
N ASN A 298 18.32 -4.91 -16.65
CA ASN A 298 17.55 -6.14 -16.74
C ASN A 298 16.26 -5.94 -17.57
N VAL A 299 15.56 -4.80 -17.39
CA VAL A 299 14.39 -4.45 -18.21
C VAL A 299 14.78 -4.26 -19.68
N PHE A 300 15.86 -3.55 -19.95
CA PHE A 300 16.36 -3.37 -21.34
C PHE A 300 16.73 -4.68 -22.01
N ARG A 301 17.31 -5.61 -21.26
CA ARG A 301 17.60 -6.97 -21.78
C ARG A 301 16.32 -7.70 -22.18
N SER A 302 15.26 -7.58 -21.35
CA SER A 302 13.97 -8.24 -21.63
C SER A 302 13.23 -7.62 -22.82
N LEU A 303 13.32 -6.30 -23.00
CA LEU A 303 12.62 -5.56 -24.06
C LEU A 303 13.47 -5.31 -25.31
N GLY A 304 14.73 -5.77 -25.32
CA GLY A 304 15.68 -5.51 -26.40
C GLY A 304 15.22 -6.02 -27.77
N ILE A 305 14.61 -7.21 -27.83
CA ILE A 305 14.09 -7.79 -29.08
C ILE A 305 12.95 -6.91 -29.60
N LEU A 306 11.98 -6.54 -28.77
CA LEU A 306 10.87 -5.67 -29.14
C LEU A 306 11.35 -4.30 -29.66
N ALA A 307 12.33 -3.70 -28.97
CA ALA A 307 12.89 -2.42 -29.37
C ALA A 307 13.63 -2.54 -30.72
N GLN A 308 14.35 -3.63 -30.95
CA GLN A 308 15.03 -3.89 -32.23
C GLN A 308 14.04 -4.09 -33.38
N GLU A 309 12.97 -4.85 -33.19
CA GLU A 309 11.89 -5.03 -34.18
C GLU A 309 11.20 -3.72 -34.54
N LYS A 310 11.03 -2.82 -33.56
CA LYS A 310 10.43 -1.50 -33.76
C LYS A 310 11.43 -0.42 -34.21
N HIS A 311 12.72 -0.78 -34.37
CA HIS A 311 13.81 0.17 -34.67
C HIS A 311 13.93 1.32 -33.69
N VAL A 312 13.70 1.06 -32.40
CA VAL A 312 13.78 2.02 -31.27
C VAL A 312 15.08 1.79 -30.49
N ARG A 313 15.79 2.88 -30.17
CA ARG A 313 17.00 2.81 -29.35
C ARG A 313 16.66 2.90 -27.87
N LEU A 314 17.22 2.01 -27.07
CA LEU A 314 17.17 2.06 -25.60
C LEU A 314 18.46 2.69 -25.07
N ILE A 315 18.36 3.74 -24.26
CA ILE A 315 19.51 4.55 -23.80
C ILE A 315 19.41 4.72 -22.28
N THR A 316 20.53 4.55 -21.57
CA THR A 316 20.66 4.91 -20.16
C THR A 316 21.54 6.16 -20.02
N GLU A 317 21.16 7.08 -19.12
CA GLU A 317 21.94 8.27 -18.81
C GLU A 317 22.02 8.49 -17.30
N ASN A 318 23.23 8.63 -16.78
CA ASN A 318 23.53 8.99 -15.38
C ASN A 318 22.94 8.04 -14.32
N LEU A 319 22.54 6.82 -14.66
CA LEU A 319 21.99 5.86 -13.70
C LEU A 319 23.09 5.34 -12.74
N GLU A 320 24.33 5.21 -13.21
CA GLU A 320 25.48 4.78 -12.41
C GLU A 320 25.89 5.83 -11.37
N LEU A 321 25.45 7.08 -11.54
CA LEU A 321 25.70 8.17 -10.60
C LEU A 321 24.69 8.20 -9.45
N LEU A 322 23.62 7.41 -9.54
CA LEU A 322 22.63 7.34 -8.49
C LEU A 322 23.18 6.55 -7.28
N PRO A 323 22.90 7.03 -6.06
CA PRO A 323 23.23 6.26 -4.87
C PRO A 323 22.40 4.99 -4.76
N LEU A 324 22.88 4.00 -4.01
CA LEU A 324 22.10 2.86 -3.57
C LEU A 324 20.83 3.32 -2.85
N ILE A 325 19.72 2.67 -3.14
CA ILE A 325 18.45 2.86 -2.45
C ILE A 325 18.00 1.56 -1.77
N VAL A 326 17.12 1.66 -0.80
CA VAL A 326 16.47 0.49 -0.19
C VAL A 326 15.11 0.32 -0.85
N ALA A 327 14.96 -0.72 -1.67
CA ALA A 327 13.78 -0.92 -2.51
C ALA A 327 13.48 -2.40 -2.74
N ASP A 328 12.24 -2.72 -3.09
CA ASP A 328 11.88 -4.04 -3.64
C ASP A 328 12.24 -4.07 -5.14
N GLN A 329 13.36 -4.73 -5.45
CA GLN A 329 13.93 -4.80 -6.78
C GLN A 329 12.97 -5.41 -7.81
N ARG A 330 12.16 -6.40 -7.41
CA ARG A 330 11.17 -7.06 -8.30
C ARG A 330 10.07 -6.09 -8.69
N ARG A 331 9.54 -5.33 -7.72
CA ARG A 331 8.48 -4.35 -7.98
C ARG A 331 8.99 -3.17 -8.79
N LEU A 332 10.22 -2.69 -8.53
CA LEU A 332 10.82 -1.65 -9.38
C LEU A 332 11.04 -2.15 -10.82
N TYR A 333 11.46 -3.40 -10.98
CA TYR A 333 11.55 -4.03 -12.31
C TYR A 333 10.21 -3.97 -13.04
N SER A 334 9.11 -4.37 -12.38
CA SER A 334 7.75 -4.32 -12.94
C SER A 334 7.34 -2.91 -13.31
N ALA A 335 7.61 -1.91 -12.47
CA ALA A 335 7.30 -0.51 -12.78
C ALA A 335 8.06 -0.01 -14.02
N PHE A 336 9.37 -0.21 -14.09
CA PHE A 336 10.17 0.21 -15.25
C PHE A 336 9.80 -0.58 -16.51
N TYR A 337 9.56 -1.88 -16.39
CA TYR A 337 9.09 -2.71 -17.50
C TYR A 337 7.81 -2.15 -18.11
N ASN A 338 6.80 -1.84 -17.28
CA ASN A 338 5.54 -1.27 -17.73
C ASN A 338 5.72 0.08 -18.44
N LEU A 339 6.57 0.97 -17.90
CA LEU A 339 6.82 2.27 -18.53
C LEU A 339 7.50 2.14 -19.88
N ILE A 340 8.56 1.33 -19.95
CA ILE A 340 9.38 1.18 -21.16
C ILE A 340 8.61 0.39 -22.23
N ASN A 341 7.91 -0.67 -21.84
CA ASN A 341 7.05 -1.45 -22.74
C ASN A 341 5.90 -0.61 -23.32
N ASN A 342 5.38 0.36 -22.57
CA ASN A 342 4.38 1.31 -23.07
C ASN A 342 4.97 2.36 -24.01
N ALA A 343 6.23 2.76 -23.80
CA ALA A 343 6.90 3.78 -24.60
C ALA A 343 7.33 3.25 -25.98
N ILE A 344 7.91 2.04 -26.05
CA ILE A 344 8.47 1.50 -27.31
C ILE A 344 7.49 1.54 -28.50
N PRO A 345 6.20 1.12 -28.38
CA PRO A 345 5.27 1.16 -29.50
C PRO A 345 4.85 2.57 -29.96
N GLU A 346 5.02 3.56 -29.11
CA GLU A 346 4.63 4.96 -29.41
C GLU A 346 5.75 5.76 -30.11
N VAL A 347 6.97 5.19 -30.10
CA VAL A 347 8.15 5.83 -30.70
C VAL A 347 8.24 5.45 -32.17
N PRO A 348 8.40 6.43 -33.09
CA PRO A 348 8.60 6.14 -34.50
C PRO A 348 9.96 5.43 -34.73
N PRO A 349 10.10 4.66 -35.84
CA PRO A 349 11.37 4.04 -36.17
C PRO A 349 12.52 5.06 -36.25
N GLY A 350 13.65 4.71 -35.60
CA GLY A 350 14.83 5.58 -35.44
C GLY A 350 14.81 6.48 -34.20
N GLY A 351 13.70 6.53 -33.47
CA GLY A 351 13.59 7.24 -32.20
C GLY A 351 14.23 6.50 -31.03
N SER A 352 13.97 6.97 -29.81
CA SER A 352 14.59 6.42 -28.60
C SER A 352 13.68 6.44 -27.39
N VAL A 353 13.93 5.49 -26.46
CA VAL A 353 13.47 5.51 -25.08
C VAL A 353 14.71 5.62 -24.19
N THR A 354 14.78 6.72 -23.44
CA THR A 354 15.93 7.03 -22.56
C THR A 354 15.49 6.94 -21.10
N VAL A 355 16.27 6.26 -20.28
CA VAL A 355 16.10 6.25 -18.82
C VAL A 355 17.23 7.04 -18.19
N CYS A 356 16.89 8.17 -17.57
CA CYS A 356 17.85 9.14 -17.02
C CYS A 356 17.75 9.20 -15.50
N GLY A 357 18.90 9.13 -14.81
CA GLY A 357 19.04 9.29 -13.37
C GLY A 357 19.38 10.74 -12.99
N GLN A 358 18.72 11.27 -11.96
CA GLN A 358 19.06 12.56 -11.36
C GLN A 358 19.09 12.41 -9.83
N SER A 359 20.16 12.88 -9.23
CA SER A 359 20.25 13.03 -7.77
C SER A 359 19.91 14.49 -7.44
N PRO A 360 18.75 14.79 -6.86
CA PRO A 360 18.42 16.14 -6.43
C PRO A 360 19.43 16.61 -5.38
N THR A 361 19.54 17.92 -5.17
CA THR A 361 20.40 18.55 -4.14
C THR A 361 20.09 18.07 -2.71
N SER A 362 18.91 17.49 -2.50
CA SER A 362 18.53 16.80 -1.25
C SER A 362 19.11 15.38 -1.24
N GLU A 363 19.97 15.07 -0.28
CA GLU A 363 20.60 13.73 -0.12
C GLU A 363 19.60 12.58 0.18
N SER A 364 18.29 12.86 0.35
CA SER A 364 17.29 11.90 0.81
C SER A 364 16.50 11.18 -0.28
N THR A 365 16.51 11.69 -1.52
CA THR A 365 15.73 11.14 -2.64
C THR A 365 16.55 11.03 -3.92
N ILE A 366 16.08 10.17 -4.84
CA ILE A 366 16.55 10.10 -6.23
C ILE A 366 15.37 10.35 -7.17
N VAL A 367 15.64 10.80 -8.39
CA VAL A 367 14.64 10.90 -9.47
C VAL A 367 15.12 10.08 -10.66
N VAL A 368 14.26 9.21 -11.17
CA VAL A 368 14.49 8.44 -12.39
C VAL A 368 13.42 8.82 -13.40
N SER A 369 13.85 9.20 -14.59
CA SER A 369 12.95 9.67 -15.66
C SER A 369 13.00 8.72 -16.85
N VAL A 370 11.85 8.25 -17.29
CA VAL A 370 11.67 7.52 -18.55
C VAL A 370 11.17 8.50 -19.60
N ILE A 371 11.96 8.69 -20.65
CA ILE A 371 11.76 9.71 -21.68
C ILE A 371 11.63 9.01 -23.03
N ASP A 372 10.55 9.22 -23.75
CA ASP A 372 10.37 8.73 -25.11
C ASP A 372 10.29 9.89 -26.14
N THR A 373 10.66 9.59 -27.37
CA THR A 373 10.56 10.49 -28.54
C THR A 373 9.31 10.19 -29.35
N GLY A 374 8.24 9.73 -28.73
CA GLY A 374 6.98 9.36 -29.36
C GLY A 374 6.06 10.53 -29.68
N GLY A 375 4.82 10.22 -30.01
CA GLY A 375 3.80 11.19 -30.37
C GLY A 375 3.28 12.06 -29.23
N GLY A 376 3.65 11.78 -27.98
CA GLY A 376 3.15 12.47 -26.81
C GLY A 376 1.64 12.23 -26.56
N MET A 377 1.08 12.95 -25.59
CA MET A 377 -0.34 12.79 -25.25
C MET A 377 -1.03 14.13 -24.99
N PRO A 378 -2.35 14.21 -25.28
CA PRO A 378 -3.12 15.42 -25.03
C PRO A 378 -3.30 15.67 -23.53
N PRO A 379 -3.51 16.93 -23.09
CA PRO A 379 -3.70 17.28 -21.67
C PRO A 379 -4.80 16.48 -20.98
N SER A 380 -5.90 16.17 -21.68
CA SER A 380 -7.01 15.37 -21.14
C SER A 380 -6.64 13.93 -20.76
N VAL A 381 -5.58 13.37 -21.35
CA VAL A 381 -5.02 12.05 -21.04
C VAL A 381 -3.94 12.20 -19.98
N ARG A 382 -3.00 13.13 -20.18
CA ARG A 382 -1.90 13.42 -19.28
C ARG A 382 -2.37 13.67 -17.85
N ASP A 383 -3.38 14.53 -17.66
CA ASP A 383 -3.87 14.95 -16.33
C ASP A 383 -4.64 13.84 -15.59
N ARG A 384 -4.98 12.76 -16.29
CA ARG A 384 -5.62 11.56 -15.70
C ARG A 384 -4.65 10.42 -15.44
N LEU A 385 -3.46 10.48 -16.01
CA LEU A 385 -2.44 9.46 -15.78
C LEU A 385 -2.09 9.43 -14.27
N PHE A 386 -1.97 8.26 -13.72
CA PHE A 386 -1.68 8.04 -12.28
C PHE A 386 -2.77 8.55 -11.29
N THR A 387 -3.99 8.85 -11.75
CA THR A 387 -5.14 9.14 -10.88
C THR A 387 -5.94 7.86 -10.57
N LYS A 388 -6.78 7.89 -9.53
CA LYS A 388 -7.62 6.73 -9.13
C LYS A 388 -8.62 6.25 -10.22
N ARG A 389 -8.84 7.01 -11.30
CA ARG A 389 -9.70 6.66 -12.43
C ARG A 389 -8.88 6.63 -13.72
N VAL A 390 -8.01 5.65 -13.85
CA VAL A 390 -7.28 5.43 -15.10
C VAL A 390 -8.21 4.73 -16.09
N ILE A 391 -8.53 5.42 -17.20
CA ILE A 391 -9.19 4.83 -18.37
C ILE A 391 -8.12 4.78 -19.46
N SER A 392 -7.83 3.57 -19.96
CA SER A 392 -6.93 3.44 -21.11
C SER A 392 -7.55 4.13 -22.33
N THR A 393 -6.78 4.98 -22.98
CA THR A 393 -7.18 5.61 -24.26
C THR A 393 -6.77 4.78 -25.47
N LYS A 394 -5.97 3.74 -25.29
CA LYS A 394 -5.61 2.79 -26.35
C LYS A 394 -6.79 1.85 -26.61
N GLN A 395 -7.16 1.65 -27.88
CA GLN A 395 -8.07 0.57 -28.26
C GLN A 395 -7.49 -0.74 -27.75
N GLY A 396 -8.12 -1.29 -26.71
CA GLY A 396 -7.69 -2.53 -26.08
C GLY A 396 -6.69 -2.39 -24.91
N GLY A 397 -6.30 -1.21 -24.46
CA GLY A 397 -5.45 -1.07 -23.26
C GLY A 397 -6.25 -1.24 -21.95
N THR A 398 -5.70 -1.96 -20.97
CA THR A 398 -6.33 -2.21 -19.66
C THR A 398 -6.19 -1.04 -18.69
N GLY A 399 -5.21 -0.15 -18.92
CA GLY A 399 -4.80 0.88 -17.95
C GLY A 399 -4.10 0.31 -16.70
N LEU A 400 -3.93 -1.02 -16.62
CA LEU A 400 -3.29 -1.70 -15.49
C LEU A 400 -1.81 -1.33 -15.34
N GLY A 401 -1.07 -1.21 -16.44
CA GLY A 401 0.37 -0.91 -16.38
C GLY A 401 0.69 0.41 -15.68
N THR A 402 -0.08 1.47 -15.91
CA THR A 402 0.10 2.75 -15.22
C THR A 402 -0.33 2.70 -13.76
N LYS A 403 -1.33 1.88 -13.44
CA LYS A 403 -1.73 1.60 -12.06
C LYS A 403 -0.64 0.86 -11.31
N ILE A 404 -0.03 -0.18 -11.91
CA ILE A 404 1.11 -0.92 -11.34
C ILE A 404 2.23 0.06 -10.98
N VAL A 405 2.61 0.95 -11.91
CA VAL A 405 3.65 1.96 -11.66
C VAL A 405 3.29 2.82 -10.45
N LYS A 406 2.05 3.31 -10.38
CA LYS A 406 1.58 4.13 -9.26
C LYS A 406 1.62 3.37 -7.94
N ASP A 407 1.10 2.15 -7.91
CA ASP A 407 1.04 1.31 -6.71
C ASP A 407 2.46 0.94 -6.22
N VAL A 408 3.39 0.65 -7.14
CA VAL A 408 4.80 0.38 -6.81
C VAL A 408 5.47 1.61 -6.22
N VAL A 409 5.32 2.77 -6.86
CA VAL A 409 5.94 4.02 -6.38
C VAL A 409 5.39 4.43 -5.02
N ASP A 410 4.06 4.33 -4.82
CA ASP A 410 3.42 4.61 -3.53
C ASP A 410 3.90 3.65 -2.43
N ALA A 411 4.04 2.36 -2.75
CA ALA A 411 4.56 1.35 -1.81
C ALA A 411 6.01 1.61 -1.38
N HIS A 412 6.78 2.34 -2.19
CA HIS A 412 8.13 2.77 -1.86
C HIS A 412 8.18 4.17 -1.20
N GLY A 413 7.02 4.79 -0.92
CA GLY A 413 6.95 6.16 -0.36
C GLY A 413 7.42 7.23 -1.33
N GLY A 414 7.35 6.95 -2.63
CA GLY A 414 7.78 7.84 -3.71
C GLY A 414 6.63 8.66 -4.31
N THR A 415 6.95 9.43 -5.33
CA THR A 415 5.97 10.16 -6.15
C THR A 415 6.24 9.94 -7.63
N VAL A 416 5.18 9.92 -8.45
CA VAL A 416 5.24 9.81 -9.90
C VAL A 416 4.47 10.95 -10.55
N TRP A 417 5.06 11.57 -11.60
CA TRP A 417 4.39 12.58 -12.41
C TRP A 417 4.80 12.48 -13.87
N VAL A 418 4.08 13.17 -14.76
CA VAL A 418 4.25 13.08 -16.20
C VAL A 418 4.30 14.47 -16.83
N GLU A 419 5.22 14.65 -17.78
CA GLU A 419 5.31 15.76 -18.69
C GLU A 419 5.14 15.23 -20.12
N SER A 420 4.17 15.74 -20.87
CA SER A 420 3.93 15.32 -22.24
C SER A 420 3.17 16.40 -23.01
N GLU A 421 3.57 16.58 -24.26
CA GLU A 421 2.90 17.43 -25.24
C GLU A 421 2.77 16.67 -26.57
N LEU A 422 1.68 16.89 -27.29
CA LEU A 422 1.47 16.26 -28.59
C LEU A 422 2.62 16.61 -29.55
N GLY A 423 3.25 15.61 -30.13
CA GLY A 423 4.36 15.73 -31.05
C GLY A 423 5.74 15.91 -30.40
N ALA A 424 5.84 16.00 -29.07
CA ALA A 424 7.10 16.23 -28.35
C ALA A 424 7.55 15.04 -27.48
N GLY A 425 6.81 13.94 -27.51
CA GLY A 425 7.10 12.75 -26.70
C GLY A 425 6.55 12.83 -25.27
N THR A 426 6.98 11.89 -24.42
CA THR A 426 6.55 11.81 -23.03
C THR A 426 7.75 11.65 -22.10
N LYS A 427 7.67 12.30 -20.92
CA LYS A 427 8.60 12.11 -19.81
C LYS A 427 7.81 11.71 -18.58
N ILE A 428 8.11 10.55 -18.02
CA ILE A 428 7.54 10.07 -16.77
C ILE A 428 8.65 10.07 -15.73
N HIS A 429 8.42 10.76 -14.63
CA HIS A 429 9.38 10.94 -13.55
C HIS A 429 8.94 10.14 -12.33
N ILE A 430 9.85 9.38 -11.76
CA ILE A 430 9.67 8.63 -10.52
C ILE A 430 10.67 9.18 -9.51
N GLN A 431 10.17 9.73 -8.41
CA GLN A 431 10.97 10.11 -7.26
C GLN A 431 10.86 9.02 -6.19
N LEU A 432 12.01 8.52 -5.72
CA LEU A 432 12.08 7.49 -4.70
C LEU A 432 12.94 7.98 -3.53
N PRO A 433 12.58 7.66 -2.27
CA PRO A 433 13.44 7.89 -1.13
C PRO A 433 14.63 6.91 -1.18
N ARG A 434 15.81 7.33 -0.69
CA ARG A 434 16.98 6.46 -0.59
C ARG A 434 16.81 5.34 0.42
N ALA A 435 16.03 5.58 1.47
CA ALA A 435 15.61 4.57 2.42
C ALA A 435 14.13 4.77 2.76
N PRO A 436 13.33 3.72 2.93
CA PRO A 436 11.94 3.87 3.35
C PRO A 436 11.91 4.59 4.70
N GLY A 437 11.24 5.76 4.75
CA GLY A 437 10.98 6.48 6.00
C GLY A 437 12.19 7.12 6.69
N GLY A 438 13.13 7.74 5.96
CA GLY A 438 14.04 8.74 6.52
C GLY A 438 15.03 8.27 7.60
N SER A 439 15.58 7.08 7.50
CA SER A 439 16.70 6.65 8.37
C SER A 439 17.98 7.40 7.99
N THR A 440 18.46 8.24 8.91
CA THR A 440 19.76 8.86 8.87
C THR A 440 20.89 7.82 8.94
N ARG A 441 21.96 8.12 8.26
CA ARG A 441 23.21 7.45 7.91
C ARG A 441 23.98 6.62 8.98
N SER A 442 23.41 6.11 10.06
CA SER A 442 24.21 5.46 11.12
C SER A 442 24.14 3.93 11.22
N GLU A 443 23.42 3.23 10.33
CA GLU A 443 23.26 1.76 10.44
C GLU A 443 23.65 0.95 9.18
N ILE A 444 24.36 1.55 8.23
CA ILE A 444 24.93 0.82 7.08
C ILE A 444 26.44 1.05 7.07
N ALA A 445 27.13 0.39 7.97
CA ALA A 445 28.58 0.15 7.93
C ALA A 445 28.87 -1.26 8.44
#